data_b98084bf319f1274f03f6c9fc709a3c6
#
_entry.id   b98084bf319f1274f03f6c9fc709a3c6
#
_cell.length_a   1.000
_cell.length_b   1.000
_cell.length_c   1.000
_cell.angle_alpha   90.00
_cell.angle_beta   90.00
_cell.angle_gamma   90.00
#
_symmetry.space_group_name_H-M   'P 1'
#
loop_
_entity.id
_entity.type
_entity.pdbx_description
1 polymer ?
#
loop_
_entity_poly.entity_id
_entity_poly.type
_entity_poly.pdbx_seq_one_letter_code
_entity_poly.pdbx_strand_id
1 'polypeptide(L)'
;RQPRIFCACRWGVNRPGLELFHSMTDTSSIPLSLEFFPPKTPEGVEKLRAVRQQLYALKPEFCSVTFGAGGSTQAGTFSTVAEILQEGVAAASHFSCVGTTKATVRAQLAELKAMGVRRLVALRGDLPSGYGVGGEFHYASDLVAFIRAETGDDFHIEVAAYPEVHPQAKSPEADLLALAAKVKAGADSVITQYFYNADAYFRFLEDADAAGITVPIVPGVMPITSSTQLIRFSDACGAEIPRWIRLRLLSYGDDTASIKAFGLDVVADLCKQLRAGGAPGLHFYSMNQSAATLEICRRLV
;
A
#
# COMPACT_ATOMS: atom_id res chain seq x y z
N ARG A 1 -30.43 -20.33 46.33
CA ARG A 1 -29.25 -19.52 45.98
C ARG A 1 -29.36 -19.17 44.51
N GLN A 2 -29.65 -17.90 44.23
CA GLN A 2 -29.89 -17.36 42.87
C GLN A 2 -28.59 -17.15 42.09
N PRO A 3 -28.59 -17.31 40.77
CA PRO A 3 -27.45 -16.94 39.90
C PRO A 3 -27.47 -15.43 39.59
N ARG A 4 -26.29 -14.82 39.63
CA ARG A 4 -26.06 -13.41 39.35
C ARG A 4 -26.17 -13.14 37.87
N ILE A 5 -26.99 -12.15 37.52
CA ILE A 5 -27.19 -11.56 36.20
C ILE A 5 -25.96 -10.71 35.87
N PHE A 6 -25.28 -11.01 34.77
CA PHE A 6 -24.27 -10.15 34.19
C PHE A 6 -24.95 -9.01 33.43
N CYS A 7 -24.68 -7.79 33.88
CA CYS A 7 -25.15 -6.54 33.29
C CYS A 7 -24.32 -6.26 32.01
N ALA A 8 -24.97 -6.22 30.86
CA ALA A 8 -24.38 -5.76 29.62
C ALA A 8 -24.26 -4.24 29.65
N CYS A 9 -23.05 -3.72 29.81
CA CYS A 9 -22.75 -2.30 29.62
C CYS A 9 -22.80 -1.97 28.12
N ARG A 10 -23.87 -1.30 27.70
CA ARG A 10 -23.94 -0.57 26.43
C ARG A 10 -22.97 0.61 26.51
N TRP A 11 -21.91 0.57 25.72
CA TRP A 11 -21.12 1.75 25.40
C TRP A 11 -21.73 2.45 24.19
N GLY A 12 -22.63 3.38 24.48
CA GLY A 12 -23.04 4.38 23.50
C GLY A 12 -22.00 5.49 23.44
N VAL A 13 -21.08 5.43 22.53
CA VAL A 13 -20.19 6.56 22.23
C VAL A 13 -20.87 7.45 21.22
N ASN A 14 -21.51 8.51 21.73
CA ASN A 14 -22.02 9.61 20.90
C ASN A 14 -20.78 10.45 20.49
N ARG A 15 -20.34 10.38 19.24
CA ARG A 15 -19.25 11.19 18.68
C ARG A 15 -19.85 12.41 17.98
N PRO A 16 -19.72 13.65 18.51
CA PRO A 16 -19.93 14.86 17.72
C PRO A 16 -18.62 15.16 16.98
N GLY A 17 -18.59 15.02 15.66
CA GLY A 17 -17.44 15.43 14.86
C GLY A 17 -17.22 14.74 13.52
N LEU A 18 -18.07 13.79 13.11
CA LEU A 18 -17.91 13.09 11.83
C LEU A 18 -18.99 13.42 10.79
N GLU A 19 -19.54 14.65 10.85
CA GLU A 19 -20.53 15.11 9.88
C GLU A 19 -19.93 16.09 8.87
N LEU A 20 -18.92 15.73 8.13
CA LEU A 20 -18.48 16.57 7.00
C LEU A 20 -17.72 15.78 5.94
N PHE A 21 -18.30 14.68 5.43
CA PHE A 21 -17.97 14.15 4.09
C PHE A 21 -19.02 13.12 3.65
N HIS A 22 -20.30 13.52 3.69
CA HIS A 22 -21.35 12.84 2.93
C HIS A 22 -21.67 13.65 1.66
N SER A 23 -20.72 13.66 0.73
CA SER A 23 -21.06 13.76 -0.66
C SER A 23 -21.63 12.40 -1.06
N MET A 24 -22.89 12.35 -1.48
CA MET A 24 -23.56 11.16 -2.02
C MET A 24 -22.83 10.73 -3.30
N THR A 25 -21.73 10.00 -3.15
CA THR A 25 -21.13 9.23 -4.23
C THR A 25 -21.80 7.87 -4.24
N ASP A 26 -22.14 7.43 -5.43
CA ASP A 26 -22.68 6.11 -5.76
C ASP A 26 -22.05 5.02 -4.89
N THR A 27 -22.82 4.40 -3.99
CA THR A 27 -22.36 3.48 -2.94
C THR A 27 -21.88 2.12 -3.47
N SER A 28 -21.68 1.99 -4.79
CA SER A 28 -21.38 0.70 -5.43
C SER A 28 -19.90 0.39 -5.59
N SER A 29 -18.97 1.35 -5.57
CA SER A 29 -17.54 1.06 -5.75
C SER A 29 -16.64 1.80 -4.75
N ILE A 30 -15.86 1.03 -3.97
CA ILE A 30 -14.77 1.59 -3.16
C ILE A 30 -13.63 2.05 -4.09
N PRO A 31 -12.97 3.21 -3.84
CA PRO A 31 -11.80 3.65 -4.60
C PRO A 31 -10.69 2.60 -4.65
N LEU A 32 -10.12 2.39 -5.83
CA LEU A 32 -9.08 1.38 -6.04
C LEU A 32 -7.80 2.03 -6.59
N SER A 33 -6.66 1.56 -6.14
CA SER A 33 -5.36 1.82 -6.77
C SER A 33 -4.58 0.53 -6.94
N LEU A 34 -3.65 0.52 -7.89
CA LEU A 34 -2.92 -0.68 -8.28
C LEU A 34 -1.42 -0.42 -8.22
N GLU A 35 -0.65 -1.41 -7.80
CA GLU A 35 0.80 -1.35 -7.85
C GLU A 35 1.35 -2.33 -8.89
N PHE A 36 2.33 -1.85 -9.65
CA PHE A 36 3.12 -2.61 -10.59
C PHE A 36 4.61 -2.46 -10.30
N PHE A 37 5.40 -3.41 -10.76
CA PHE A 37 6.85 -3.28 -10.79
C PHE A 37 7.36 -3.30 -12.24
N PRO A 38 8.40 -2.50 -12.58
CA PRO A 38 8.90 -2.43 -13.93
C PRO A 38 9.52 -3.77 -14.33
N PRO A 39 9.17 -4.29 -15.51
CA PRO A 39 9.73 -5.53 -16.03
C PRO A 39 11.18 -5.35 -16.45
N LYS A 40 11.94 -6.44 -16.48
CA LYS A 40 13.37 -6.44 -16.82
C LYS A 40 13.65 -6.87 -18.26
N THR A 41 12.67 -7.45 -18.93
CA THR A 41 12.82 -7.98 -20.30
C THR A 41 11.76 -7.41 -21.23
N PRO A 42 12.00 -7.34 -22.54
CA PRO A 42 10.99 -6.90 -23.52
C PRO A 42 9.69 -7.70 -23.43
N GLU A 43 9.79 -9.03 -23.29
CA GLU A 43 8.62 -9.91 -23.15
C GLU A 43 7.83 -9.59 -21.86
N GLY A 44 8.54 -9.23 -20.79
CA GLY A 44 7.94 -8.77 -19.54
C GLY A 44 7.19 -7.45 -19.72
N VAL A 45 7.70 -6.53 -20.56
CA VAL A 45 7.02 -5.27 -20.90
C VAL A 45 5.68 -5.55 -21.58
N GLU A 46 5.68 -6.38 -22.63
CA GLU A 46 4.45 -6.73 -23.35
C GLU A 46 3.44 -7.43 -22.44
N LYS A 47 3.91 -8.35 -21.59
CA LYS A 47 3.06 -9.02 -20.62
C LYS A 47 2.45 -8.02 -19.63
N LEU A 48 3.23 -7.06 -19.12
CA LEU A 48 2.73 -6.03 -18.20
C LEU A 48 1.70 -5.13 -18.88
N ARG A 49 1.90 -4.74 -20.14
CA ARG A 49 0.92 -3.98 -20.91
C ARG A 49 -0.42 -4.71 -21.00
N ALA A 50 -0.39 -6.00 -21.34
CA ALA A 50 -1.60 -6.82 -21.40
C ALA A 50 -2.31 -6.93 -20.04
N VAL A 51 -1.56 -7.06 -18.93
CA VAL A 51 -2.10 -7.08 -17.56
C VAL A 51 -2.73 -5.74 -17.21
N ARG A 52 -2.08 -4.61 -17.50
CA ARG A 52 -2.62 -3.27 -17.22
C ARG A 52 -3.94 -3.05 -17.96
N GLN A 53 -4.00 -3.37 -19.25
CA GLN A 53 -5.22 -3.23 -20.05
C GLN A 53 -6.42 -3.99 -19.45
N GLN A 54 -6.18 -5.20 -18.89
CA GLN A 54 -7.23 -5.94 -18.21
C GLN A 54 -7.65 -5.27 -16.89
N LEU A 55 -6.69 -4.79 -16.11
CA LEU A 55 -6.94 -4.18 -14.80
C LEU A 55 -7.56 -2.79 -14.89
N TYR A 56 -7.38 -2.05 -15.98
CA TYR A 56 -8.01 -0.75 -16.21
C TYR A 56 -9.54 -0.83 -16.30
N ALA A 57 -10.11 -2.02 -16.55
CA ALA A 57 -11.56 -2.24 -16.42
C ALA A 57 -12.10 -1.96 -15.02
N LEU A 58 -11.24 -2.02 -13.98
CA LEU A 58 -11.57 -1.64 -12.61
C LEU A 58 -11.61 -0.12 -12.37
N LYS A 59 -11.21 0.69 -13.36
CA LYS A 59 -11.13 2.16 -13.28
C LYS A 59 -10.35 2.63 -12.05
N PRO A 60 -9.08 2.22 -11.90
CA PRO A 60 -8.28 2.62 -10.74
C PRO A 60 -8.11 4.15 -10.70
N GLU A 61 -8.09 4.73 -9.50
CA GLU A 61 -7.78 6.14 -9.32
C GLU A 61 -6.37 6.47 -9.80
N PHE A 62 -5.44 5.57 -9.54
CA PHE A 62 -4.07 5.65 -10.04
C PHE A 62 -3.39 4.28 -10.04
N CYS A 63 -2.30 4.19 -10.78
CA CYS A 63 -1.39 3.05 -10.76
C CYS A 63 -0.01 3.49 -10.27
N SER A 64 0.50 2.87 -9.20
CA SER A 64 1.87 3.11 -8.74
C SER A 64 2.86 2.16 -9.41
N VAL A 65 4.10 2.61 -9.55
CA VAL A 65 5.19 1.81 -10.10
C VAL A 65 6.35 1.81 -9.13
N THR A 66 6.77 0.62 -8.70
CA THR A 66 7.84 0.45 -7.72
C THR A 66 9.20 0.89 -8.26
N PHE A 67 10.08 1.33 -7.35
CA PHE A 67 11.48 1.64 -7.62
C PHE A 67 12.38 0.81 -6.70
N GLY A 68 13.44 0.24 -7.27
CA GLY A 68 14.43 -0.54 -6.51
C GLY A 68 13.99 -1.95 -6.15
N ALA A 69 12.69 -2.24 -6.09
CA ALA A 69 12.18 -3.57 -5.79
C ALA A 69 12.67 -4.61 -6.79
N GLY A 70 13.25 -5.70 -6.29
CA GLY A 70 13.79 -6.77 -7.12
C GLY A 70 14.93 -6.33 -8.06
N GLY A 71 15.60 -5.19 -7.81
CA GLY A 71 16.68 -4.64 -8.63
C GLY A 71 16.18 -3.90 -9.87
N SER A 72 14.98 -3.30 -9.84
CA SER A 72 14.51 -2.38 -10.87
C SER A 72 15.32 -1.09 -10.88
N THR A 73 15.51 -0.50 -12.06
CA THR A 73 16.23 0.76 -12.23
C THR A 73 15.25 1.93 -12.21
N GLN A 74 15.74 3.13 -11.92
CA GLN A 74 14.96 4.35 -12.04
C GLN A 74 14.40 4.53 -13.46
N ALA A 75 15.21 4.31 -14.49
CA ALA A 75 14.78 4.40 -15.88
C ALA A 75 13.62 3.46 -16.19
N GLY A 76 13.62 2.23 -15.67
CA GLY A 76 12.51 1.29 -15.83
C GLY A 76 11.24 1.76 -15.14
N THR A 77 11.34 2.35 -13.95
CA THR A 77 10.20 2.94 -13.24
C THR A 77 9.61 4.10 -14.03
N PHE A 78 10.44 5.06 -14.47
CA PHE A 78 9.98 6.24 -15.20
C PHE A 78 9.39 5.90 -16.56
N SER A 79 10.00 4.95 -17.29
CA SER A 79 9.44 4.44 -18.55
C SER A 79 8.06 3.81 -18.36
N THR A 80 7.88 2.98 -17.32
CA THR A 80 6.59 2.36 -17.04
C THR A 80 5.54 3.40 -16.62
N VAL A 81 5.92 4.39 -15.81
CA VAL A 81 5.06 5.52 -15.42
C VAL A 81 4.62 6.32 -16.64
N ALA A 82 5.55 6.63 -17.56
CA ALA A 82 5.25 7.34 -18.80
C ALA A 82 4.24 6.58 -19.66
N GLU A 83 4.41 5.27 -19.80
CA GLU A 83 3.45 4.43 -20.55
C GLU A 83 2.04 4.47 -19.94
N ILE A 84 1.92 4.34 -18.60
CA ILE A 84 0.62 4.38 -17.91
C ILE A 84 -0.08 5.73 -18.14
N LEU A 85 0.67 6.85 -18.07
CA LEU A 85 0.13 8.17 -18.38
C LEU A 85 -0.33 8.29 -19.84
N GLN A 86 0.43 7.75 -20.79
CA GLN A 86 0.05 7.72 -22.21
C GLN A 86 -1.19 6.85 -22.47
N GLU A 87 -1.41 5.82 -21.64
CA GLU A 87 -2.62 4.98 -21.66
C GLU A 87 -3.84 5.69 -21.05
N GLY A 88 -3.69 6.94 -20.57
CA GLY A 88 -4.77 7.77 -20.03
C GLY A 88 -5.13 7.47 -18.58
N VAL A 89 -4.28 6.75 -17.85
CA VAL A 89 -4.47 6.43 -16.42
C VAL A 89 -3.50 7.26 -15.58
N ALA A 90 -3.96 7.77 -14.43
CA ALA A 90 -3.09 8.47 -13.51
C ALA A 90 -2.00 7.52 -12.98
N ALA A 91 -0.76 8.00 -12.94
CA ALA A 91 0.38 7.22 -12.46
C ALA A 91 1.07 7.87 -11.27
N ALA A 92 1.53 7.04 -10.34
CA ALA A 92 2.38 7.43 -9.22
C ALA A 92 3.75 6.76 -9.35
N SER A 93 4.83 7.51 -9.20
CA SER A 93 6.17 6.95 -9.12
C SER A 93 6.52 6.64 -7.67
N HIS A 94 7.01 5.42 -7.40
CA HIS A 94 7.76 5.22 -6.18
C HIS A 94 9.03 6.05 -6.24
N PHE A 95 9.35 6.68 -5.13
CA PHE A 95 10.44 7.63 -5.02
C PHE A 95 11.24 7.36 -3.75
N SER A 96 12.43 6.81 -3.91
CA SER A 96 13.29 6.39 -2.80
C SER A 96 14.45 7.35 -2.61
N CYS A 97 14.78 7.65 -1.35
CA CYS A 97 15.83 8.60 -1.01
C CYS A 97 17.17 7.95 -0.58
N VAL A 98 17.21 6.64 -0.36
CA VAL A 98 18.44 5.96 0.08
C VAL A 98 19.57 6.19 -0.93
N GLY A 99 20.74 6.65 -0.43
CA GLY A 99 21.92 6.87 -1.26
C GLY A 99 21.83 8.04 -2.25
N THR A 100 20.78 8.89 -2.19
CA THR A 100 20.61 10.00 -3.11
C THR A 100 21.04 11.33 -2.51
N THR A 101 21.27 12.32 -3.40
CA THR A 101 21.54 13.71 -3.02
C THR A 101 20.31 14.60 -3.30
N LYS A 102 20.23 15.75 -2.62
CA LYS A 102 19.19 16.77 -2.88
C LYS A 102 19.18 17.23 -4.33
N ALA A 103 20.36 17.35 -4.95
CA ALA A 103 20.47 17.73 -6.35
C ALA A 103 19.86 16.68 -7.28
N THR A 104 20.11 15.40 -7.03
CA THR A 104 19.52 14.28 -7.78
C THR A 104 18.00 14.24 -7.60
N VAL A 105 17.52 14.34 -6.36
CA VAL A 105 16.09 14.36 -6.08
C VAL A 105 15.39 15.52 -6.78
N ARG A 106 15.98 16.72 -6.76
CA ARG A 106 15.42 17.90 -7.45
C ARG A 106 15.29 17.68 -8.97
N ALA A 107 16.33 17.12 -9.59
CA ALA A 107 16.30 16.82 -11.03
C ALA A 107 15.20 15.79 -11.37
N GLN A 108 15.06 14.73 -10.58
CA GLN A 108 14.05 13.70 -10.75
C GLN A 108 12.62 14.23 -10.56
N LEU A 109 12.39 15.11 -9.57
CA LEU A 109 11.10 15.76 -9.36
C LEU A 109 10.71 16.63 -10.56
N ALA A 110 11.69 17.39 -11.11
CA ALA A 110 11.46 18.19 -12.32
C ALA A 110 11.09 17.30 -13.52
N GLU A 111 11.77 16.17 -13.71
CA GLU A 111 11.47 15.19 -14.77
C GLU A 111 10.07 14.61 -14.60
N LEU A 112 9.70 14.11 -13.42
CA LEU A 112 8.38 13.55 -13.13
C LEU A 112 7.27 14.59 -13.34
N LYS A 113 7.49 15.83 -12.90
CA LYS A 113 6.54 16.92 -13.12
C LYS A 113 6.36 17.23 -14.61
N ALA A 114 7.45 17.24 -15.38
CA ALA A 114 7.41 17.47 -16.84
C ALA A 114 6.69 16.33 -17.57
N MET A 115 6.77 15.09 -17.08
CA MET A 115 6.03 13.93 -17.59
C MET A 115 4.53 14.00 -17.27
N GLY A 116 4.08 14.89 -16.40
CA GLY A 116 2.69 15.01 -15.98
C GLY A 116 2.32 14.20 -14.73
N VAL A 117 3.30 13.60 -14.04
CA VAL A 117 3.07 12.94 -12.75
C VAL A 117 2.59 13.96 -11.73
N ARG A 118 1.56 13.57 -10.95
CA ARG A 118 1.00 14.40 -9.87
C ARG A 118 0.94 13.67 -8.54
N ARG A 119 1.40 12.41 -8.48
CA ARG A 119 1.37 11.57 -7.28
C ARG A 119 2.69 10.82 -7.14
N LEU A 120 3.21 10.79 -5.92
CA LEU A 120 4.45 10.09 -5.57
C LEU A 120 4.19 9.14 -4.40
N VAL A 121 4.90 8.02 -4.37
CA VAL A 121 4.99 7.15 -3.18
C VAL A 121 6.38 7.36 -2.59
N ALA A 122 6.49 8.20 -1.57
CA ALA A 122 7.75 8.60 -0.96
C ALA A 122 8.22 7.57 0.07
N LEU A 123 9.36 6.94 -0.20
CA LEU A 123 9.95 5.86 0.59
C LEU A 123 11.37 6.20 0.99
N ARG A 124 11.84 5.60 2.10
CA ARG A 124 13.27 5.62 2.40
C ARG A 124 14.04 4.78 1.37
N GLY A 125 13.51 3.62 1.05
CA GLY A 125 14.16 2.55 0.32
C GLY A 125 14.92 1.59 1.26
N ASP A 126 15.24 0.41 0.73
CA ASP A 126 15.96 -0.62 1.46
C ASP A 126 17.45 -0.30 1.50
N LEU A 127 18.07 -0.46 2.66
CA LEU A 127 19.52 -0.33 2.82
C LEU A 127 20.19 -1.58 2.26
N PRO A 128 21.10 -1.46 1.28
CA PRO A 128 21.90 -2.60 0.84
C PRO A 128 22.71 -3.15 2.02
N SER A 129 22.74 -4.49 2.15
CA SER A 129 23.54 -5.16 3.19
C SER A 129 25.02 -4.74 3.09
N GLY A 130 25.58 -4.21 4.19
CA GLY A 130 27.00 -3.85 4.30
C GLY A 130 27.35 -2.43 3.83
N TYR A 131 26.40 -1.61 3.38
CA TYR A 131 26.63 -0.20 3.08
C TYR A 131 26.12 0.68 4.22
N GLY A 132 26.97 1.62 4.66
CA GLY A 132 26.53 2.71 5.53
C GLY A 132 25.46 3.56 4.84
N VAL A 133 24.69 4.32 5.63
CA VAL A 133 23.68 5.26 5.10
C VAL A 133 24.41 6.35 4.34
N GLY A 134 24.64 6.14 3.03
CA GLY A 134 25.13 7.17 2.12
C GLY A 134 23.96 8.07 1.67
N GLY A 135 24.28 9.30 1.23
CA GLY A 135 23.28 10.25 0.77
C GLY A 135 22.92 11.33 1.79
N GLU A 136 22.02 12.24 1.40
CA GLU A 136 21.64 13.40 2.21
C GLU A 136 20.29 13.24 2.92
N PHE A 137 19.64 12.06 2.82
CA PHE A 137 18.37 11.72 3.44
C PHE A 137 18.54 10.48 4.28
N HIS A 138 18.03 10.50 5.51
CA HIS A 138 18.10 9.38 6.45
C HIS A 138 16.76 8.65 6.59
N TYR A 139 15.65 9.39 6.44
CA TYR A 139 14.30 8.90 6.62
C TYR A 139 13.38 9.36 5.48
N ALA A 140 12.27 8.65 5.29
CA ALA A 140 11.25 9.06 4.35
C ALA A 140 10.64 10.43 4.70
N SER A 141 10.60 10.80 5.99
CA SER A 141 10.17 12.13 6.44
C SER A 141 11.06 13.26 5.91
N ASP A 142 12.37 13.01 5.81
CA ASP A 142 13.31 14.01 5.25
C ASP A 142 13.03 14.24 3.76
N LEU A 143 12.74 13.14 3.05
CA LEU A 143 12.34 13.19 1.64
C LEU A 143 11.03 13.95 1.44
N VAL A 144 10.00 13.64 2.23
CA VAL A 144 8.69 14.33 2.17
C VAL A 144 8.86 15.83 2.43
N ALA A 145 9.59 16.21 3.48
CA ALA A 145 9.86 17.60 3.80
C ALA A 145 10.59 18.32 2.65
N PHE A 146 11.56 17.65 2.03
CA PHE A 146 12.30 18.19 0.89
C PHE A 146 11.41 18.35 -0.35
N ILE A 147 10.58 17.35 -0.68
CA ILE A 147 9.64 17.44 -1.81
C ILE A 147 8.71 18.66 -1.60
N ARG A 148 8.13 18.81 -0.41
CA ARG A 148 7.27 19.97 -0.09
C ARG A 148 8.00 21.31 -0.21
N ALA A 149 9.23 21.39 0.28
CA ALA A 149 10.03 22.63 0.18
C ALA A 149 10.36 23.02 -1.26
N GLU A 150 10.61 22.03 -2.15
CA GLU A 150 10.98 22.26 -3.55
C GLU A 150 9.79 22.47 -4.47
N THR A 151 8.63 21.84 -4.18
CA THR A 151 7.52 21.72 -5.14
C THR A 151 6.18 22.21 -4.59
N GLY A 152 6.11 22.60 -3.31
CA GLY A 152 4.82 22.94 -2.69
C GLY A 152 3.82 21.79 -2.82
N ASP A 153 2.65 22.09 -3.39
CA ASP A 153 1.54 21.17 -3.57
C ASP A 153 1.46 20.55 -4.98
N ASP A 154 2.56 20.60 -5.75
CA ASP A 154 2.57 20.03 -7.11
C ASP A 154 2.30 18.52 -7.14
N PHE A 155 2.66 17.82 -6.05
CA PHE A 155 2.49 16.38 -5.92
C PHE A 155 1.63 16.03 -4.72
N HIS A 156 0.74 15.06 -4.90
CA HIS A 156 0.14 14.31 -3.81
C HIS A 156 1.15 13.24 -3.35
N ILE A 157 1.47 13.21 -2.06
CA ILE A 157 2.53 12.37 -1.51
C ILE A 157 1.91 11.24 -0.67
N GLU A 158 2.03 10.01 -1.16
CA GLU A 158 1.75 8.79 -0.40
C GLU A 158 2.98 8.40 0.41
N VAL A 159 2.78 7.87 1.61
CA VAL A 159 3.85 7.26 2.42
C VAL A 159 3.44 5.87 2.88
N ALA A 160 4.41 5.00 3.14
CA ALA A 160 4.14 3.66 3.63
C ALA A 160 3.91 3.62 5.15
N ALA A 161 3.06 2.68 5.60
CA ALA A 161 2.88 2.31 6.99
C ALA A 161 2.76 0.79 7.17
N TYR A 162 2.87 0.32 8.39
CA TYR A 162 2.85 -1.10 8.74
C TYR A 162 1.83 -1.34 9.86
N PRO A 163 0.66 -1.94 9.57
CA PRO A 163 -0.32 -2.26 10.60
C PRO A 163 0.21 -3.24 11.66
N GLU A 164 1.19 -4.06 11.29
CA GLU A 164 1.80 -5.12 12.12
C GLU A 164 3.24 -4.82 12.55
N VAL A 165 3.67 -3.55 12.47
CA VAL A 165 5.02 -3.06 12.82
C VAL A 165 6.09 -3.33 11.76
N HIS A 166 6.82 -2.30 11.41
CA HIS A 166 7.95 -2.37 10.48
C HIS A 166 9.08 -3.25 11.05
N PRO A 167 9.66 -4.21 10.29
CA PRO A 167 10.68 -5.13 10.80
C PRO A 167 11.93 -4.46 11.41
N GLN A 168 12.25 -3.25 10.97
CA GLN A 168 13.40 -2.48 11.48
C GLN A 168 13.00 -1.46 12.57
N ALA A 169 11.73 -1.38 12.96
CA ALA A 169 11.31 -0.50 14.04
C ALA A 169 11.77 -1.07 15.39
N LYS A 170 12.15 -0.19 16.30
CA LYS A 170 12.59 -0.60 17.65
C LYS A 170 11.42 -1.02 18.54
N SER A 171 10.23 -0.50 18.27
CA SER A 171 8.97 -0.83 18.94
C SER A 171 7.79 -0.37 18.09
N PRO A 172 6.56 -0.83 18.35
CA PRO A 172 5.35 -0.34 17.72
C PRO A 172 5.18 1.18 17.83
N GLU A 173 5.46 1.74 19.00
CA GLU A 173 5.37 3.18 19.26
C GLU A 173 6.39 3.97 18.40
N ALA A 174 7.61 3.43 18.24
CA ALA A 174 8.63 4.05 17.42
C ALA A 174 8.25 4.05 15.94
N ASP A 175 7.59 3.00 15.45
CA ASP A 175 7.07 2.92 14.08
C ASP A 175 5.94 3.94 13.85
N LEU A 176 5.01 4.03 14.81
CA LEU A 176 3.92 5.00 14.77
C LEU A 176 4.44 6.46 14.78
N LEU A 177 5.43 6.76 15.63
CA LEU A 177 6.08 8.07 15.64
C LEU A 177 6.78 8.40 14.32
N ALA A 178 7.40 7.39 13.68
CA ALA A 178 7.99 7.56 12.35
C ALA A 178 6.93 7.88 11.28
N LEU A 179 5.74 7.26 11.38
CA LEU A 179 4.61 7.62 10.50
C LEU A 179 4.12 9.04 10.78
N ALA A 180 3.92 9.41 12.04
CA ALA A 180 3.51 10.76 12.42
C ALA A 180 4.50 11.83 11.91
N ALA A 181 5.81 11.53 11.95
CA ALA A 181 6.82 12.41 11.38
C ALA A 181 6.69 12.59 9.87
N LYS A 182 6.33 11.55 9.11
CA LYS A 182 6.09 11.63 7.66
C LYS A 182 4.86 12.48 7.34
N VAL A 183 3.77 12.31 8.10
CA VAL A 183 2.54 13.10 7.94
C VAL A 183 2.80 14.56 8.31
N LYS A 184 3.49 14.83 9.41
CA LYS A 184 3.89 16.19 9.82
C LYS A 184 4.79 16.87 8.79
N ALA A 185 5.61 16.10 8.08
CA ALA A 185 6.47 16.60 7.00
C ALA A 185 5.68 16.98 5.73
N GLY A 186 4.41 16.59 5.63
CA GLY A 186 3.52 16.98 4.53
C GLY A 186 3.04 15.83 3.65
N ALA A 187 3.03 14.58 4.12
CA ALA A 187 2.37 13.50 3.41
C ALA A 187 0.84 13.72 3.38
N ASP A 188 0.20 13.42 2.25
CA ASP A 188 -1.25 13.61 2.05
C ASP A 188 -2.06 12.36 2.37
N SER A 189 -1.47 11.19 2.22
CA SER A 189 -2.12 9.90 2.48
C SER A 189 -1.09 8.80 2.75
N VAL A 190 -1.60 7.68 3.21
CA VAL A 190 -0.80 6.52 3.62
C VAL A 190 -1.28 5.28 2.88
N ILE A 191 -0.36 4.47 2.37
CA ILE A 191 -0.63 3.12 1.89
C ILE A 191 0.01 2.14 2.88
N THR A 192 -0.76 1.16 3.40
CA THR A 192 -0.19 0.20 4.34
C THR A 192 0.51 -0.94 3.61
N GLN A 193 1.49 -1.57 4.28
CA GLN A 193 1.91 -2.92 3.92
C GLN A 193 0.69 -3.85 3.95
N TYR A 194 0.70 -4.91 3.12
CA TYR A 194 -0.38 -5.91 3.15
C TYR A 194 -0.41 -6.65 4.49
N PHE A 195 -1.57 -7.12 4.85
CA PHE A 195 -1.87 -7.91 6.04
C PHE A 195 -3.05 -8.85 5.73
N TYR A 196 -3.28 -9.84 6.60
CA TYR A 196 -4.39 -10.80 6.45
C TYR A 196 -5.33 -10.83 7.66
N ASN A 197 -5.11 -9.97 8.64
CA ASN A 197 -5.97 -9.78 9.81
C ASN A 197 -6.54 -8.37 9.80
N ALA A 198 -7.83 -8.22 9.52
CA ALA A 198 -8.52 -6.92 9.51
C ALA A 198 -8.42 -6.18 10.86
N ASP A 199 -8.42 -6.92 12.00
CA ASP A 199 -8.30 -6.31 13.32
C ASP A 199 -6.96 -5.60 13.53
N ALA A 200 -5.89 -6.06 12.88
CA ALA A 200 -4.59 -5.38 12.93
C ALA A 200 -4.68 -3.98 12.29
N TYR A 201 -5.37 -3.87 11.15
CA TYR A 201 -5.60 -2.60 10.49
C TYR A 201 -6.48 -1.66 11.31
N PHE A 202 -7.58 -2.15 11.85
CA PHE A 202 -8.48 -1.29 12.63
C PHE A 202 -7.85 -0.80 13.93
N ARG A 203 -7.10 -1.63 14.65
CA ARG A 203 -6.30 -1.19 15.81
C ARG A 203 -5.25 -0.16 15.42
N PHE A 204 -4.56 -0.39 14.29
CA PHE A 204 -3.60 0.57 13.76
C PHE A 204 -4.24 1.93 13.46
N LEU A 205 -5.49 1.97 12.95
CA LEU A 205 -6.23 3.23 12.76
C LEU A 205 -6.51 3.94 14.08
N GLU A 206 -6.89 3.19 15.14
CA GLU A 206 -7.11 3.76 16.49
C GLU A 206 -5.82 4.36 17.06
N ASP A 207 -4.69 3.64 16.93
CA ASP A 207 -3.39 4.11 17.37
C ASP A 207 -2.92 5.34 16.56
N ALA A 208 -3.16 5.35 15.25
CA ALA A 208 -2.84 6.47 14.38
C ALA A 208 -3.65 7.74 14.73
N ASP A 209 -4.95 7.59 14.98
CA ASP A 209 -5.83 8.69 15.43
C ASP A 209 -5.36 9.26 16.77
N ALA A 210 -5.02 8.38 17.72
CA ALA A 210 -4.47 8.78 19.02
C ALA A 210 -3.12 9.52 18.91
N ALA A 211 -2.32 9.20 17.87
CA ALA A 211 -1.07 9.88 17.55
C ALA A 211 -1.27 11.18 16.74
N GLY A 212 -2.51 11.58 16.44
CA GLY A 212 -2.84 12.78 15.68
C GLY A 212 -2.61 12.65 14.16
N ILE A 213 -2.60 11.43 13.62
CA ILE A 213 -2.51 11.17 12.18
C ILE A 213 -3.91 11.26 11.60
N THR A 214 -4.19 12.30 10.81
CA THR A 214 -5.53 12.62 10.29
C THR A 214 -5.68 12.38 8.79
N VAL A 215 -4.60 12.05 8.09
CA VAL A 215 -4.63 11.76 6.65
C VAL A 215 -5.25 10.39 6.37
N PRO A 216 -5.84 10.16 5.19
CA PRO A 216 -6.38 8.86 4.82
C PRO A 216 -5.32 7.75 4.89
N ILE A 217 -5.68 6.59 5.46
CA ILE A 217 -4.84 5.41 5.52
C ILE A 217 -5.48 4.31 4.67
N VAL A 218 -4.95 4.08 3.48
CA VAL A 218 -5.45 3.11 2.51
C VAL A 218 -4.82 1.74 2.77
N PRO A 219 -5.62 0.69 3.03
CA PRO A 219 -5.08 -0.65 3.25
C PRO A 219 -4.48 -1.24 1.97
N GLY A 220 -3.26 -1.75 2.09
CA GLY A 220 -2.59 -2.54 1.07
C GLY A 220 -3.11 -3.98 1.06
N VAL A 221 -3.44 -4.49 -0.11
CA VAL A 221 -4.01 -5.82 -0.33
C VAL A 221 -3.14 -6.62 -1.28
N MET A 222 -2.66 -7.78 -0.87
CA MET A 222 -1.90 -8.69 -1.73
C MET A 222 -2.67 -9.99 -1.95
N PRO A 223 -3.03 -10.34 -3.21
CA PRO A 223 -3.65 -11.62 -3.53
C PRO A 223 -2.74 -12.80 -3.19
N ILE A 224 -3.31 -13.87 -2.65
CA ILE A 224 -2.59 -15.13 -2.39
C ILE A 224 -2.70 -16.02 -3.63
N THR A 225 -1.60 -16.19 -4.36
CA THR A 225 -1.55 -17.04 -5.57
C THR A 225 -0.54 -18.18 -5.46
N SER A 226 0.36 -18.12 -4.46
CA SER A 226 1.40 -19.10 -4.18
C SER A 226 1.77 -19.07 -2.70
N SER A 227 1.78 -20.21 -2.04
CA SER A 227 2.16 -20.33 -0.63
C SER A 227 3.64 -20.00 -0.40
N THR A 228 4.52 -20.48 -1.26
CA THR A 228 5.97 -20.24 -1.17
C THR A 228 6.30 -18.76 -1.34
N GLN A 229 5.68 -18.11 -2.32
CA GLN A 229 5.89 -16.69 -2.57
C GLN A 229 5.37 -15.84 -1.41
N LEU A 230 4.18 -16.16 -0.89
CA LEU A 230 3.60 -15.49 0.26
C LEU A 230 4.52 -15.57 1.48
N ILE A 231 4.98 -16.76 1.85
CA ILE A 231 5.87 -16.97 3.00
C ILE A 231 7.14 -16.14 2.84
N ARG A 232 7.81 -16.22 1.68
CA ARG A 232 9.04 -15.47 1.39
C ARG A 232 8.84 -13.96 1.53
N PHE A 233 7.75 -13.41 1.03
CA PHE A 233 7.49 -11.98 1.12
C PHE A 233 7.13 -11.56 2.55
N SER A 234 6.31 -12.35 3.24
CA SER A 234 5.94 -12.06 4.63
C SER A 234 7.14 -12.10 5.57
N ASP A 235 8.04 -13.06 5.40
CA ASP A 235 9.29 -13.13 6.17
C ASP A 235 10.18 -11.91 5.91
N ALA A 236 10.17 -11.37 4.68
CA ALA A 236 10.99 -10.20 4.33
C ALA A 236 10.39 -8.87 4.83
N CYS A 237 9.08 -8.69 4.76
CA CYS A 237 8.41 -7.43 5.10
C CYS A 237 7.79 -7.41 6.51
N GLY A 238 7.82 -8.52 7.24
CA GLY A 238 7.26 -8.63 8.59
C GLY A 238 5.73 -8.74 8.64
N ALA A 239 5.05 -8.95 7.50
CA ALA A 239 3.61 -9.17 7.49
C ALA A 239 3.27 -10.55 8.06
N GLU A 240 2.36 -10.61 9.03
CA GLU A 240 1.95 -11.85 9.64
C GLU A 240 1.05 -12.67 8.69
N ILE A 241 1.34 -13.97 8.58
CA ILE A 241 0.41 -14.93 7.98
C ILE A 241 -0.32 -15.62 9.15
N PRO A 242 -1.60 -15.31 9.41
CA PRO A 242 -2.37 -15.92 10.48
C PRO A 242 -2.25 -17.45 10.46
N ARG A 243 -2.12 -18.06 11.65
CA ARG A 243 -1.85 -19.49 11.77
C ARG A 243 -2.82 -20.37 10.97
N TRP A 244 -4.11 -20.03 10.94
CA TRP A 244 -5.12 -20.79 10.21
C TRP A 244 -4.91 -20.74 8.69
N ILE A 245 -4.48 -19.59 8.14
CA ILE A 245 -4.12 -19.45 6.72
C ILE A 245 -2.89 -20.31 6.42
N ARG A 246 -1.86 -20.19 7.23
CA ARG A 246 -0.59 -20.93 7.06
C ARG A 246 -0.86 -22.45 7.07
N LEU A 247 -1.62 -22.96 8.05
CA LEU A 247 -1.94 -24.37 8.14
C LEU A 247 -2.75 -24.85 6.94
N ARG A 248 -3.70 -24.05 6.47
CA ARG A 248 -4.52 -24.39 5.31
C ARG A 248 -3.69 -24.44 4.03
N LEU A 249 -2.84 -23.45 3.80
CA LEU A 249 -1.92 -23.43 2.65
C LEU A 249 -0.97 -24.65 2.67
N LEU A 250 -0.43 -24.98 3.82
CA LEU A 250 0.43 -26.19 3.98
C LEU A 250 -0.32 -27.47 3.66
N SER A 251 -1.61 -27.59 4.01
CA SER A 251 -2.41 -28.78 3.72
C SER A 251 -2.67 -29.03 2.24
N TYR A 252 -2.54 -28.02 1.41
CA TYR A 252 -2.67 -28.16 -0.05
C TYR A 252 -1.39 -28.62 -0.76
N GLY A 253 -0.23 -28.56 -0.08
CA GLY A 253 1.05 -28.92 -0.71
C GLY A 253 1.28 -28.15 -2.00
N ASP A 254 1.42 -28.87 -3.12
CA ASP A 254 1.66 -28.29 -4.45
C ASP A 254 0.38 -28.05 -5.27
N ASP A 255 -0.79 -28.28 -4.68
CA ASP A 255 -2.08 -28.02 -5.36
C ASP A 255 -2.32 -26.52 -5.54
N THR A 256 -1.78 -26.00 -6.64
CA THR A 256 -1.87 -24.57 -7.01
C THR A 256 -3.32 -24.11 -7.19
N ALA A 257 -4.22 -24.99 -7.65
CA ALA A 257 -5.62 -24.63 -7.86
C ALA A 257 -6.32 -24.37 -6.53
N SER A 258 -6.16 -25.27 -5.55
CA SER A 258 -6.71 -25.11 -4.20
C SER A 258 -6.09 -23.91 -3.48
N ILE A 259 -4.76 -23.67 -3.62
CA ILE A 259 -4.09 -22.48 -3.06
C ILE A 259 -4.72 -21.19 -3.59
N LYS A 260 -4.92 -21.09 -4.91
CA LYS A 260 -5.53 -19.91 -5.54
C LYS A 260 -6.98 -19.70 -5.12
N ALA A 261 -7.79 -20.76 -5.11
CA ALA A 261 -9.19 -20.68 -4.71
C ALA A 261 -9.33 -20.21 -3.25
N PHE A 262 -8.58 -20.84 -2.34
CA PHE A 262 -8.54 -20.42 -0.93
C PHE A 262 -8.03 -19.00 -0.76
N GLY A 263 -6.98 -18.61 -1.49
CA GLY A 263 -6.42 -17.26 -1.46
C GLY A 263 -7.44 -16.20 -1.91
N LEU A 264 -8.25 -16.51 -2.93
CA LEU A 264 -9.33 -15.64 -3.37
C LEU A 264 -10.40 -15.47 -2.30
N ASP A 265 -10.79 -16.55 -1.60
CA ASP A 265 -11.79 -16.49 -0.53
C ASP A 265 -11.28 -15.63 0.63
N VAL A 266 -10.06 -15.90 1.11
CA VAL A 266 -9.43 -15.14 2.22
C VAL A 266 -9.35 -13.65 1.91
N VAL A 267 -8.82 -13.29 0.73
CA VAL A 267 -8.57 -11.88 0.41
C VAL A 267 -9.86 -11.15 0.05
N ALA A 268 -10.82 -11.81 -0.60
CA ALA A 268 -12.13 -11.20 -0.83
C ALA A 268 -12.87 -10.91 0.48
N ASP A 269 -12.83 -11.83 1.45
CA ASP A 269 -13.46 -11.61 2.76
C ASP A 269 -12.73 -10.53 3.56
N LEU A 270 -11.41 -10.45 3.50
CA LEU A 270 -10.65 -9.34 4.06
C LEU A 270 -11.10 -8.00 3.46
N CYS A 271 -11.17 -7.89 2.13
CA CYS A 271 -11.62 -6.66 1.46
C CYS A 271 -13.05 -6.27 1.83
N LYS A 272 -13.97 -7.24 2.01
CA LYS A 272 -15.32 -6.97 2.50
C LYS A 272 -15.32 -6.39 3.91
N GLN A 273 -14.50 -6.95 4.81
CA GLN A 273 -14.36 -6.44 6.18
C GLN A 273 -13.79 -5.02 6.19
N LEU A 274 -12.74 -4.76 5.41
CA LEU A 274 -12.14 -3.42 5.28
C LEU A 274 -13.16 -2.40 4.76
N ARG A 275 -13.91 -2.74 3.70
CA ARG A 275 -14.98 -1.89 3.16
C ARG A 275 -16.07 -1.63 4.19
N ALA A 276 -16.55 -2.65 4.88
CA ALA A 276 -17.58 -2.53 5.92
C ALA A 276 -17.09 -1.68 7.10
N GLY A 277 -15.80 -1.73 7.43
CA GLY A 277 -15.16 -0.92 8.46
C GLY A 277 -14.81 0.51 8.03
N GLY A 278 -15.16 0.93 6.81
CA GLY A 278 -15.00 2.31 6.35
C GLY A 278 -13.61 2.64 5.80
N ALA A 279 -12.87 1.64 5.29
CA ALA A 279 -11.60 1.91 4.60
C ALA A 279 -11.81 2.91 3.44
N PRO A 280 -10.93 3.93 3.28
CA PRO A 280 -11.12 4.99 2.29
C PRO A 280 -10.89 4.53 0.85
N GLY A 281 -10.26 3.39 0.64
CA GLY A 281 -9.95 2.77 -0.63
C GLY A 281 -9.28 1.42 -0.43
N LEU A 282 -8.86 0.77 -1.50
CA LEU A 282 -8.03 -0.44 -1.47
C LEU A 282 -6.86 -0.27 -2.44
N HIS A 283 -5.64 -0.54 -1.98
CA HIS A 283 -4.45 -0.53 -2.80
C HIS A 283 -3.97 -1.94 -3.09
N PHE A 284 -4.06 -2.41 -4.34
CA PHE A 284 -3.70 -3.78 -4.70
C PHE A 284 -2.25 -3.91 -5.16
N TYR A 285 -1.47 -4.68 -4.45
CA TYR A 285 -0.18 -5.21 -4.88
C TYR A 285 -0.44 -6.31 -5.92
N SER A 286 -0.59 -5.91 -7.19
CA SER A 286 -1.06 -6.81 -8.26
C SER A 286 -0.09 -7.93 -8.61
N MET A 287 1.17 -7.82 -8.21
CA MET A 287 2.26 -8.73 -8.57
C MET A 287 2.40 -8.90 -10.10
N ASN A 288 2.06 -7.86 -10.86
CA ASN A 288 1.98 -7.86 -12.32
C ASN A 288 1.09 -9.01 -12.87
N GLN A 289 0.00 -9.33 -12.14
CA GLN A 289 -0.99 -10.33 -12.52
C GLN A 289 -2.40 -9.75 -12.38
N SER A 290 -3.28 -10.03 -13.34
CA SER A 290 -4.63 -9.46 -13.36
C SER A 290 -5.69 -10.38 -12.73
N ALA A 291 -5.59 -11.68 -12.95
CA ALA A 291 -6.67 -12.63 -12.70
C ALA A 291 -7.19 -12.60 -11.25
N ALA A 292 -6.28 -12.66 -10.26
CA ALA A 292 -6.68 -12.68 -8.85
C ALA A 292 -7.31 -11.35 -8.42
N THR A 293 -6.71 -10.22 -8.79
CA THR A 293 -7.24 -8.88 -8.46
C THR A 293 -8.62 -8.67 -9.08
N LEU A 294 -8.82 -9.02 -10.36
CA LEU A 294 -10.11 -8.93 -11.04
C LEU A 294 -11.18 -9.78 -10.34
N GLU A 295 -10.85 -11.02 -9.99
CA GLU A 295 -11.81 -11.92 -9.32
C GLU A 295 -12.15 -11.43 -7.91
N ILE A 296 -11.17 -10.94 -7.14
CA ILE A 296 -11.43 -10.34 -5.83
C ILE A 296 -12.38 -9.16 -5.98
N CYS A 297 -12.09 -8.21 -6.87
CA CYS A 297 -12.93 -7.04 -7.10
C CYS A 297 -14.35 -7.41 -7.56
N ARG A 298 -14.49 -8.43 -8.42
CA ARG A 298 -15.81 -8.94 -8.83
C ARG A 298 -16.65 -9.46 -7.65
N ARG A 299 -16.02 -9.98 -6.59
CA ARG A 299 -16.70 -10.48 -5.39
C ARG A 299 -17.07 -9.38 -4.39
N LEU A 300 -16.62 -8.15 -4.62
CA LEU A 300 -16.93 -6.99 -3.78
C LEU A 300 -18.19 -6.24 -4.26
N VAL A 301 -18.67 -6.53 -5.45
CA VAL A 301 -19.88 -5.95 -6.08
C VAL A 301 -21.14 -6.86 -5.82
#